data_134c24c447dece6c4fb22721b23d62c7
#
_entry.id   134c24c447dece6c4fb22721b23d62c7
#
_cell.length_a   1.000
_cell.length_b   1.000
_cell.length_c   1.000
_cell.angle_alpha   90.00
_cell.angle_beta   90.00
_cell.angle_gamma   90.00
#
_symmetry.space_group_name_H-M   'P 1'
#
loop_
_entity.id
_entity.type
_entity.pdbx_description
1 polymer ?
#
loop_
_entity_poly.entity_id
_entity_poly.type
_entity_poly.pdbx_seq_one_letter_code
_entity_poly.pdbx_strand_id
1 'polypeptide(L)'
;MSDTQVLFFEPPGRPRNAEIQDGLRVRSNITVYPMPPFLPGGMEQGLLRRSNQRRMSRHIEKIMAKHRFRESVLWCTTPENCFMVDQQAYRGLVYDCHQEWDQFPLEWESDLAFAADVVFAASPGLARRLSPCSDNIALLPNGANPMMFLRDDLTPPDAIARLSRPILARVGDLTADLELGPLIYAAQRRPEWTFLLLGRVGKQAAAALSPLPNVVLTGPVLAVELPDYLSGCQVLFDLIHTRRRGGDIIPSRIYEYFSTGKPVVTMVEPDQVEPFPDVVYTAYDPNGFLRRCQTALDEDGGLARDRRLEYAQKAAWSRRAQEVSRILEDIGLF
;
A
#
# COMPACT_ATOMS: atom_id res chain seq x y z
N MET A 1 19.31 -3.07 10.21
CA MET A 1 18.77 -3.76 9.00
C MET A 1 19.64 -3.60 7.75
N SER A 2 20.71 -2.83 7.74
CA SER A 2 21.53 -2.64 6.52
C SER A 2 22.26 -3.90 6.06
N ASP A 3 22.52 -4.86 6.92
CA ASP A 3 23.32 -6.07 6.63
C ASP A 3 22.50 -7.38 6.56
N THR A 4 21.21 -7.34 6.91
CA THR A 4 20.34 -8.53 6.82
C THR A 4 20.08 -8.89 5.38
N GLN A 5 20.43 -10.12 4.99
CA GLN A 5 20.15 -10.64 3.65
C GLN A 5 18.67 -11.00 3.53
N VAL A 6 18.03 -10.58 2.46
CA VAL A 6 16.61 -10.82 2.18
C VAL A 6 16.44 -11.53 0.84
N LEU A 7 15.75 -12.65 0.86
CA LEU A 7 15.20 -13.30 -0.34
C LEU A 7 13.70 -13.01 -0.39
N PHE A 8 13.30 -12.24 -1.36
CA PHE A 8 11.89 -11.91 -1.58
C PHE A 8 11.31 -12.80 -2.69
N PHE A 9 10.21 -13.47 -2.40
CA PHE A 9 9.53 -14.32 -3.37
C PHE A 9 8.24 -13.62 -3.82
N GLU A 10 8.19 -13.25 -5.11
CA GLU A 10 6.97 -12.66 -5.70
C GLU A 10 5.85 -13.69 -5.79
N PRO A 11 4.58 -13.29 -5.62
CA PRO A 11 3.45 -14.20 -5.80
C PRO A 11 3.48 -14.92 -7.15
N PRO A 12 2.94 -16.16 -7.24
CA PRO A 12 2.85 -16.90 -8.49
C PRO A 12 2.12 -16.08 -9.56
N GLY A 13 2.77 -15.91 -10.71
CA GLY A 13 2.25 -15.10 -11.81
C GLY A 13 2.78 -15.58 -13.16
N ARG A 14 2.43 -14.88 -14.24
CA ARG A 14 3.10 -15.09 -15.53
C ARG A 14 4.54 -14.63 -15.38
N PRO A 15 5.52 -15.42 -15.86
CA PRO A 15 6.92 -15.04 -15.78
C PRO A 15 7.12 -13.68 -16.48
N ARG A 16 7.48 -12.67 -15.72
CA ARG A 16 8.03 -11.42 -16.25
C ARG A 16 9.44 -11.77 -16.69
N ASN A 17 9.70 -11.77 -17.97
CA ASN A 17 11.00 -11.96 -18.65
C ASN A 17 11.92 -13.08 -18.13
N ALA A 18 12.55 -13.81 -19.06
CA ALA A 18 13.49 -14.91 -18.77
C ALA A 18 14.68 -14.50 -17.86
N GLU A 19 15.03 -13.24 -17.83
CA GLU A 19 16.12 -12.66 -17.02
C GLU A 19 15.88 -12.75 -15.50
N ILE A 20 14.63 -12.76 -15.04
CA ILE A 20 14.30 -12.79 -13.61
C ILE A 20 14.34 -14.23 -13.03
N GLN A 21 14.39 -15.26 -13.86
CA GLN A 21 14.43 -16.65 -13.40
C GLN A 21 15.66 -16.95 -12.51
N ASP A 22 16.75 -16.25 -12.71
CA ASP A 22 17.99 -16.39 -11.92
C ASP A 22 18.05 -15.47 -10.69
N GLY A 23 17.02 -14.68 -10.44
CA GLY A 23 16.90 -13.72 -9.36
C GLY A 23 17.37 -12.32 -9.77
N LEU A 24 16.58 -11.31 -9.39
CA LEU A 24 16.89 -9.90 -9.60
C LEU A 24 17.45 -9.31 -8.32
N ARG A 25 18.71 -8.90 -8.35
CA ARG A 25 19.31 -8.18 -7.22
C ARG A 25 18.87 -6.72 -7.24
N VAL A 26 17.95 -6.36 -6.35
CA VAL A 26 17.38 -5.00 -6.26
C VAL A 26 18.27 -4.10 -5.41
N ARG A 27 18.90 -4.66 -4.38
CA ARG A 27 19.88 -3.99 -3.50
C ARG A 27 21.02 -4.95 -3.14
N SER A 28 22.08 -4.43 -2.51
CA SER A 28 23.21 -5.24 -2.07
C SER A 28 22.81 -6.45 -1.22
N ASN A 29 21.75 -6.32 -0.44
CA ASN A 29 21.25 -7.33 0.49
C ASN A 29 19.87 -7.88 0.14
N ILE A 30 19.23 -7.47 -0.97
CA ILE A 30 17.88 -7.91 -1.36
C ILE A 30 17.92 -8.52 -2.76
N THR A 31 17.48 -9.78 -2.86
CA THR A 31 17.29 -10.48 -4.13
C THR A 31 15.85 -10.95 -4.25
N VAL A 32 15.22 -10.66 -5.39
CA VAL A 32 13.83 -10.99 -5.70
C VAL A 32 13.81 -12.20 -6.63
N TYR A 33 12.97 -13.19 -6.31
CA TYR A 33 12.73 -14.38 -7.12
C TYR A 33 11.25 -14.50 -7.45
N PRO A 34 10.88 -14.79 -8.70
CA PRO A 34 9.51 -15.13 -9.04
C PRO A 34 9.18 -16.53 -8.53
N MET A 35 7.96 -16.70 -8.00
CA MET A 35 7.45 -18.05 -7.72
C MET A 35 7.03 -18.76 -9.01
N PRO A 36 7.16 -20.10 -9.08
CA PRO A 36 6.69 -20.84 -10.23
C PRO A 36 5.17 -20.67 -10.42
N PRO A 37 4.68 -20.58 -11.66
CA PRO A 37 3.24 -20.46 -11.92
C PRO A 37 2.50 -21.69 -11.39
N PHE A 38 1.24 -21.48 -10.99
CA PHE A 38 0.38 -22.59 -10.58
C PHE A 38 0.15 -23.58 -11.73
N LEU A 39 0.03 -24.87 -11.39
CA LEU A 39 -0.49 -25.87 -12.30
C LEU A 39 -1.95 -25.54 -12.67
N PRO A 40 -2.42 -25.89 -13.88
CA PRO A 40 -3.82 -25.69 -14.26
C PRO A 40 -4.78 -26.27 -13.22
N GLY A 41 -5.80 -25.49 -12.82
CA GLY A 41 -6.70 -25.83 -11.71
C GLY A 41 -6.32 -25.18 -10.37
N GLY A 42 -5.20 -24.49 -10.30
CA GLY A 42 -4.83 -23.55 -9.23
C GLY A 42 -4.80 -24.16 -7.82
N MET A 43 -5.27 -23.35 -6.86
CA MET A 43 -5.33 -23.67 -5.42
C MET A 43 -6.70 -24.21 -4.99
N GLU A 44 -7.69 -24.28 -5.88
CA GLU A 44 -9.06 -24.65 -5.54
C GLU A 44 -9.24 -26.16 -5.29
N GLN A 45 -8.52 -27.01 -6.05
CA GLN A 45 -8.63 -28.46 -5.93
C GLN A 45 -7.58 -29.03 -4.98
N GLY A 46 -7.98 -29.78 -3.96
CA GLY A 46 -7.13 -30.24 -2.87
C GLY A 46 -5.83 -30.97 -3.27
N LEU A 47 -5.89 -31.86 -4.29
CA LEU A 47 -4.68 -32.57 -4.78
C LEU A 47 -3.74 -31.65 -5.56
N LEU A 48 -4.28 -30.80 -6.43
CA LEU A 48 -3.51 -29.82 -7.18
C LEU A 48 -2.89 -28.76 -6.28
N ARG A 49 -3.64 -28.31 -5.26
CA ARG A 49 -3.14 -27.42 -4.22
C ARG A 49 -1.90 -27.99 -3.53
N ARG A 50 -1.97 -29.24 -3.04
CA ARG A 50 -0.82 -29.91 -2.40
C ARG A 50 0.38 -30.05 -3.36
N SER A 51 0.12 -30.32 -4.65
CA SER A 51 1.18 -30.40 -5.65
C SER A 51 1.84 -29.04 -5.89
N ASN A 52 1.04 -27.97 -5.99
CA ASN A 52 1.54 -26.60 -6.10
C ASN A 52 2.35 -26.19 -4.86
N GLN A 53 1.84 -26.43 -3.67
CA GLN A 53 2.54 -26.15 -2.41
C GLN A 53 3.90 -26.84 -2.34
N ARG A 54 3.98 -28.14 -2.62
CA ARG A 54 5.26 -28.90 -2.68
C ARG A 54 6.22 -28.37 -3.73
N ARG A 55 5.71 -27.91 -4.88
CA ARG A 55 6.52 -27.33 -5.95
C ARG A 55 7.09 -25.97 -5.51
N MET A 56 6.30 -25.16 -4.86
CA MET A 56 6.70 -23.86 -4.30
C MET A 56 7.74 -24.05 -3.21
N SER A 57 7.50 -24.96 -2.25
CA SER A 57 8.47 -25.28 -1.19
C SER A 57 9.82 -25.72 -1.74
N ARG A 58 9.85 -26.65 -2.67
CA ARG A 58 11.10 -27.10 -3.31
C ARG A 58 11.82 -25.96 -4.04
N HIS A 59 11.08 -25.05 -4.66
CA HIS A 59 11.66 -23.89 -5.33
C HIS A 59 12.34 -22.96 -4.33
N ILE A 60 11.67 -22.66 -3.22
CA ILE A 60 12.22 -21.84 -2.13
C ILE A 60 13.46 -22.51 -1.53
N GLU A 61 13.39 -23.80 -1.17
CA GLU A 61 14.51 -24.58 -0.64
C GLU A 61 15.75 -24.53 -1.55
N LYS A 62 15.54 -24.73 -2.87
CA LYS A 62 16.62 -24.65 -3.85
C LYS A 62 17.31 -23.29 -3.86
N ILE A 63 16.52 -22.20 -3.78
CA ILE A 63 17.05 -20.85 -3.76
C ILE A 63 17.73 -20.54 -2.44
N MET A 64 17.14 -20.92 -1.31
CA MET A 64 17.76 -20.78 0.01
C MET A 64 19.11 -21.51 0.08
N ALA A 65 19.18 -22.74 -0.45
CA ALA A 65 20.42 -23.49 -0.53
C ALA A 65 21.48 -22.80 -1.41
N LYS A 66 21.09 -22.24 -2.58
CA LYS A 66 21.96 -21.47 -3.48
C LYS A 66 22.59 -20.27 -2.74
N HIS A 67 21.83 -19.59 -1.88
CA HIS A 67 22.29 -18.44 -1.08
C HIS A 67 22.86 -18.83 0.29
N ARG A 68 22.93 -20.13 0.61
CA ARG A 68 23.39 -20.64 1.90
C ARG A 68 22.60 -20.09 3.10
N PHE A 69 21.31 -19.82 2.91
CA PHE A 69 20.41 -19.41 3.99
C PHE A 69 20.23 -20.57 4.96
N ARG A 70 20.55 -20.30 6.23
CA ARG A 70 20.35 -21.22 7.35
C ARG A 70 19.74 -20.42 8.49
N GLU A 71 18.89 -21.03 9.31
CA GLU A 71 18.24 -20.39 10.45
C GLU A 71 17.57 -19.05 10.09
N SER A 72 16.88 -19.02 8.94
CA SER A 72 16.22 -17.81 8.44
C SER A 72 14.93 -17.50 9.20
N VAL A 73 14.55 -16.24 9.25
CA VAL A 73 13.21 -15.82 9.65
C VAL A 73 12.29 -15.88 8.41
N LEU A 74 11.22 -16.64 8.51
CA LEU A 74 10.19 -16.68 7.48
C LEU A 74 9.22 -15.53 7.69
N TRP A 75 9.10 -14.65 6.68
CA TRP A 75 8.19 -13.50 6.69
C TRP A 75 7.05 -13.73 5.71
N CYS A 76 5.85 -14.00 6.23
CA CYS A 76 4.65 -14.28 5.46
C CYS A 76 3.75 -13.04 5.38
N THR A 77 3.33 -12.67 4.17
CA THR A 77 2.48 -11.49 3.92
C THR A 77 1.07 -11.85 3.46
N THR A 78 0.79 -13.14 3.24
CA THR A 78 -0.53 -13.62 2.81
C THR A 78 -0.90 -14.92 3.52
N PRO A 79 -2.18 -15.17 3.85
CA PRO A 79 -2.64 -16.43 4.44
C PRO A 79 -2.37 -17.66 3.56
N GLU A 80 -2.27 -17.49 2.26
CA GLU A 80 -1.91 -18.56 1.32
C GLU A 80 -0.57 -19.23 1.69
N ASN A 81 0.30 -18.52 2.41
CA ASN A 81 1.60 -19.01 2.84
C ASN A 81 1.54 -19.92 4.09
N CYS A 82 0.37 -20.17 4.68
CA CYS A 82 0.21 -21.05 5.86
C CYS A 82 0.82 -22.45 5.65
N PHE A 83 0.85 -22.97 4.40
CA PHE A 83 1.48 -24.27 4.09
C PHE A 83 2.99 -24.31 4.35
N MET A 84 3.65 -23.15 4.41
CA MET A 84 5.09 -23.07 4.63
C MET A 84 5.48 -23.35 6.08
N VAL A 85 4.55 -23.19 7.00
CA VAL A 85 4.74 -23.43 8.44
C VAL A 85 5.31 -24.83 8.70
N ASP A 86 4.77 -25.85 8.03
CA ASP A 86 5.18 -27.24 8.20
C ASP A 86 6.21 -27.74 7.16
N GLN A 87 6.48 -26.96 6.12
CA GLN A 87 7.27 -27.42 4.97
C GLN A 87 8.64 -26.75 4.86
N GLN A 88 8.91 -25.73 5.66
CA GLN A 88 10.18 -25.02 5.66
C GLN A 88 10.87 -25.08 7.03
N ALA A 89 12.19 -25.23 7.01
CA ALA A 89 12.97 -25.02 8.23
C ALA A 89 13.25 -23.53 8.40
N TYR A 90 12.85 -22.96 9.51
CA TYR A 90 13.07 -21.56 9.87
C TYR A 90 13.39 -21.42 11.36
N ARG A 91 14.09 -20.35 11.71
CA ARG A 91 14.37 -20.00 13.11
C ARG A 91 13.17 -19.29 13.76
N GLY A 92 12.44 -18.53 12.99
CA GLY A 92 11.25 -17.82 13.44
C GLY A 92 10.30 -17.50 12.30
N LEU A 93 9.03 -17.29 12.64
CA LEU A 93 7.95 -17.01 11.73
C LEU A 93 7.29 -15.66 12.06
N VAL A 94 7.23 -14.78 11.08
CA VAL A 94 6.52 -13.51 11.15
C VAL A 94 5.33 -13.54 10.21
N TYR A 95 4.15 -13.16 10.70
CA TYR A 95 2.99 -12.90 9.87
C TYR A 95 2.74 -11.40 9.80
N ASP A 96 2.80 -10.81 8.60
CA ASP A 96 2.54 -9.41 8.30
C ASP A 96 1.16 -9.26 7.67
N CYS A 97 0.15 -9.01 8.51
CA CYS A 97 -1.24 -8.82 8.12
C CYS A 97 -1.48 -7.35 7.76
N HIS A 98 -1.28 -7.00 6.49
CA HIS A 98 -1.37 -5.64 5.99
C HIS A 98 -2.73 -5.28 5.37
N GLN A 99 -3.66 -6.25 5.24
CA GLN A 99 -5.02 -6.06 4.73
C GLN A 99 -5.96 -7.15 5.22
N GLU A 100 -7.26 -7.00 4.98
CA GLU A 100 -8.23 -8.07 5.14
C GLU A 100 -8.15 -9.07 3.99
N TRP A 101 -8.28 -10.37 4.30
CA TRP A 101 -8.11 -11.48 3.38
C TRP A 101 -9.38 -12.30 3.24
N ASP A 102 -10.44 -11.67 2.73
CA ASP A 102 -11.76 -12.29 2.50
C ASP A 102 -11.78 -13.33 1.36
N GLN A 103 -10.74 -13.34 0.51
CA GLN A 103 -10.61 -14.27 -0.61
C GLN A 103 -10.02 -15.64 -0.23
N PHE A 104 -9.50 -15.80 1.00
CA PHE A 104 -8.92 -17.04 1.48
C PHE A 104 -9.79 -17.68 2.59
N PRO A 105 -9.72 -19.02 2.78
CA PRO A 105 -10.32 -19.64 3.95
C PRO A 105 -9.80 -19.05 5.26
N LEU A 106 -10.68 -18.80 6.21
CA LEU A 106 -10.32 -18.21 7.52
C LEU A 106 -9.30 -19.05 8.28
N GLU A 107 -9.37 -20.36 8.12
CA GLU A 107 -8.45 -21.32 8.76
C GLU A 107 -7.00 -21.06 8.36
N TRP A 108 -6.75 -20.64 7.13
CA TRP A 108 -5.38 -20.38 6.68
C TRP A 108 -4.74 -19.20 7.41
N GLU A 109 -5.52 -18.15 7.63
CA GLU A 109 -5.02 -16.99 8.37
C GLU A 109 -4.89 -17.30 9.86
N SER A 110 -5.85 -18.05 10.42
CA SER A 110 -5.82 -18.48 11.83
C SER A 110 -4.61 -19.38 12.09
N ASP A 111 -4.37 -20.37 11.24
CA ASP A 111 -3.22 -21.29 11.35
C ASP A 111 -1.89 -20.53 11.27
N LEU A 112 -1.80 -19.57 10.34
CA LEU A 112 -0.59 -18.76 10.16
C LEU A 112 -0.36 -17.83 11.38
N ALA A 113 -1.40 -17.16 11.86
CA ALA A 113 -1.33 -16.28 13.02
C ALA A 113 -0.99 -17.04 14.30
N PHE A 114 -1.55 -18.26 14.48
CA PHE A 114 -1.27 -19.12 15.62
C PHE A 114 0.18 -19.62 15.64
N ALA A 115 0.73 -19.95 14.48
CA ALA A 115 2.10 -20.45 14.34
C ALA A 115 3.16 -19.34 14.39
N ALA A 116 2.79 -18.07 14.18
CA ALA A 116 3.72 -16.96 14.12
C ALA A 116 4.28 -16.58 15.49
N ASP A 117 5.60 -16.38 15.57
CA ASP A 117 6.26 -15.82 16.75
C ASP A 117 5.83 -14.37 17.02
N VAL A 118 5.50 -13.63 15.96
CA VAL A 118 4.86 -12.31 16.03
C VAL A 118 3.97 -12.07 14.82
N VAL A 119 2.82 -11.43 15.06
CA VAL A 119 1.92 -10.93 14.05
C VAL A 119 2.02 -9.41 14.00
N PHE A 120 2.38 -8.86 12.84
CA PHE A 120 2.26 -7.43 12.59
C PHE A 120 0.89 -7.14 11.97
N ALA A 121 0.10 -6.28 12.59
CA ALA A 121 -1.22 -5.89 12.12
C ALA A 121 -1.20 -4.42 11.67
N ALA A 122 -1.68 -4.15 10.45
CA ALA A 122 -1.67 -2.80 9.87
C ALA A 122 -2.68 -1.85 10.53
N SER A 123 -3.59 -2.35 11.36
CA SER A 123 -4.57 -1.55 12.07
C SER A 123 -5.03 -2.16 13.38
N PRO A 124 -5.59 -1.35 14.31
CA PRO A 124 -6.21 -1.87 15.53
C PRO A 124 -7.35 -2.87 15.26
N GLY A 125 -8.12 -2.69 14.19
CA GLY A 125 -9.18 -3.61 13.78
C GLY A 125 -8.63 -4.99 13.42
N LEU A 126 -7.55 -5.05 12.63
CA LEU A 126 -6.87 -6.29 12.31
C LEU A 126 -6.27 -6.95 13.57
N ALA A 127 -5.65 -6.16 14.44
CA ALA A 127 -5.08 -6.67 15.69
C ALA A 127 -6.17 -7.32 16.57
N ARG A 128 -7.32 -6.65 16.75
CA ARG A 128 -8.48 -7.20 17.49
C ARG A 128 -9.01 -8.47 16.83
N ARG A 129 -9.09 -8.54 15.50
CA ARG A 129 -9.58 -9.71 14.77
C ARG A 129 -8.66 -10.92 14.94
N LEU A 130 -7.35 -10.71 15.01
CA LEU A 130 -6.35 -11.77 15.11
C LEU A 130 -6.02 -12.15 16.57
N SER A 131 -6.43 -11.37 17.56
CA SER A 131 -6.14 -11.64 18.98
C SER A 131 -6.63 -12.99 19.51
N PRO A 132 -7.70 -13.63 18.97
CA PRO A 132 -8.04 -15.00 19.37
C PRO A 132 -7.04 -16.06 18.91
N CYS A 133 -6.20 -15.73 17.91
CA CYS A 133 -5.25 -16.66 17.29
C CYS A 133 -3.79 -16.43 17.72
N SER A 134 -3.45 -15.28 18.29
CA SER A 134 -2.08 -14.96 18.69
C SER A 134 -2.06 -14.00 19.87
N ASP A 135 -1.20 -14.29 20.85
CA ASP A 135 -0.94 -13.41 22.01
C ASP A 135 0.16 -12.36 21.71
N ASN A 136 0.92 -12.54 20.62
CA ASN A 136 2.02 -11.66 20.26
C ASN A 136 1.69 -10.87 18.99
N ILE A 137 0.90 -9.80 19.14
CA ILE A 137 0.48 -8.92 18.07
C ILE A 137 1.04 -7.53 18.28
N ALA A 138 1.74 -7.00 17.28
CA ALA A 138 2.24 -5.63 17.25
C ALA A 138 1.57 -4.84 16.12
N LEU A 139 1.27 -3.56 16.35
CA LEU A 139 0.76 -2.68 15.31
C LEU A 139 1.90 -2.26 14.38
N LEU A 140 1.71 -2.45 13.08
CA LEU A 140 2.61 -1.98 12.02
C LEU A 140 1.78 -1.30 10.91
N PRO A 141 1.28 -0.09 11.15
CA PRO A 141 0.55 0.66 10.13
C PRO A 141 1.40 0.94 8.90
N ASN A 142 0.73 1.18 7.76
CA ASN A 142 1.39 1.64 6.56
C ASN A 142 2.28 2.87 6.81
N GLY A 143 3.18 3.13 5.91
CA GLY A 143 4.09 4.26 5.97
C GLY A 143 4.33 4.89 4.59
N ALA A 144 5.19 5.90 4.58
CA ALA A 144 5.66 6.58 3.37
C ALA A 144 7.17 6.79 3.41
N ASN A 145 7.71 7.37 2.34
CA ASN A 145 9.08 7.88 2.32
C ASN A 145 9.05 9.42 2.20
N PRO A 146 8.94 10.17 3.31
CA PRO A 146 8.80 11.63 3.28
C PRO A 146 9.95 12.34 2.58
N MET A 147 11.16 11.78 2.65
CA MET A 147 12.35 12.38 2.04
C MET A 147 12.25 12.51 0.52
N MET A 148 11.44 11.69 -0.14
CA MET A 148 11.20 11.81 -1.58
C MET A 148 10.44 13.08 -1.94
N PHE A 149 9.57 13.57 -1.04
CA PHE A 149 8.68 14.71 -1.25
C PHE A 149 9.25 16.03 -0.71
N LEU A 150 10.35 15.98 0.03
CA LEU A 150 11.00 17.15 0.66
C LEU A 150 12.26 17.58 -0.09
N ARG A 151 12.46 17.12 -1.32
CA ARG A 151 13.58 17.55 -2.16
C ARG A 151 13.37 19.00 -2.65
N ASP A 152 14.43 19.77 -2.71
CA ASP A 152 14.38 21.17 -3.18
C ASP A 152 14.29 21.29 -4.71
N ASP A 153 14.61 20.21 -5.45
CA ASP A 153 14.66 20.15 -6.91
C ASP A 153 13.37 19.65 -7.57
N LEU A 154 12.27 19.53 -6.80
CA LEU A 154 10.99 19.08 -7.33
C LEU A 154 10.47 20.02 -8.42
N THR A 155 10.24 19.46 -9.60
CA THR A 155 9.75 20.21 -10.76
C THR A 155 8.62 19.45 -11.44
N PRO A 156 7.41 20.02 -11.54
CA PRO A 156 6.31 19.36 -12.21
C PRO A 156 6.65 19.11 -13.69
N PRO A 157 6.33 17.93 -14.23
CA PRO A 157 6.48 17.66 -15.64
C PRO A 157 5.75 18.71 -16.49
N ASP A 158 6.29 19.03 -17.68
CA ASP A 158 5.72 20.04 -18.59
C ASP A 158 4.23 19.88 -18.84
N ALA A 159 3.76 18.64 -18.97
CA ALA A 159 2.35 18.32 -19.16
C ALA A 159 1.48 18.79 -17.97
N ILE A 160 2.02 18.74 -16.74
CA ILE A 160 1.34 19.17 -15.52
C ILE A 160 1.50 20.67 -15.31
N ALA A 161 2.68 21.21 -15.61
CA ALA A 161 2.98 22.65 -15.48
C ALA A 161 2.06 23.52 -16.33
N ARG A 162 1.57 23.01 -17.47
CA ARG A 162 0.68 23.70 -18.42
C ARG A 162 -0.81 23.61 -18.09
N LEU A 163 -1.19 22.79 -17.10
CA LEU A 163 -2.59 22.65 -16.72
C LEU A 163 -3.12 23.90 -16.02
N SER A 164 -4.40 24.19 -16.25
CA SER A 164 -5.11 25.27 -15.54
C SER A 164 -5.13 25.01 -14.03
N ARG A 165 -4.90 26.06 -13.26
CA ARG A 165 -4.91 25.99 -11.78
C ARG A 165 -6.24 26.48 -11.24
N PRO A 166 -6.70 25.98 -10.07
CA PRO A 166 -6.00 25.03 -9.21
C PRO A 166 -6.05 23.59 -9.73
N ILE A 167 -5.00 22.82 -9.44
CA ILE A 167 -4.92 21.38 -9.74
C ILE A 167 -5.17 20.59 -8.45
N LEU A 168 -6.21 19.76 -8.45
CA LEU A 168 -6.52 18.83 -7.37
C LEU A 168 -6.16 17.42 -7.84
N ALA A 169 -5.32 16.71 -7.09
CA ALA A 169 -4.77 15.44 -7.56
C ALA A 169 -5.14 14.24 -6.68
N ARG A 170 -5.32 13.08 -7.33
CA ARG A 170 -5.47 11.78 -6.68
C ARG A 170 -4.47 10.79 -7.25
N VAL A 171 -3.83 10.03 -6.35
CA VAL A 171 -2.92 8.94 -6.69
C VAL A 171 -3.59 7.59 -6.42
N GLY A 172 -3.43 6.66 -7.35
CA GLY A 172 -3.91 5.29 -7.25
C GLY A 172 -4.86 4.90 -8.36
N ASP A 173 -5.00 3.60 -8.55
CA ASP A 173 -5.82 3.04 -9.63
C ASP A 173 -7.30 3.42 -9.48
N LEU A 174 -7.96 3.66 -10.61
CA LEU A 174 -9.38 3.90 -10.69
C LEU A 174 -10.08 2.56 -11.01
N THR A 175 -10.32 1.81 -9.94
CA THR A 175 -10.98 0.50 -9.99
C THR A 175 -12.50 0.65 -10.08
N ALA A 176 -13.20 -0.42 -10.43
CA ALA A 176 -14.66 -0.40 -10.60
C ALA A 176 -15.44 -0.14 -9.28
N ASP A 177 -14.80 -0.37 -8.15
CA ASP A 177 -15.35 -0.15 -6.81
C ASP A 177 -15.03 1.24 -6.22
N LEU A 178 -14.33 2.10 -6.98
CA LEU A 178 -14.07 3.48 -6.55
C LEU A 178 -15.31 4.35 -6.82
N GLU A 179 -15.80 5.06 -5.79
CA GLU A 179 -16.94 5.96 -5.89
C GLU A 179 -16.56 7.26 -6.62
N LEU A 180 -16.90 7.36 -7.90
CA LEU A 180 -16.55 8.52 -8.73
C LEU A 180 -17.58 9.67 -8.68
N GLY A 181 -18.75 9.44 -8.10
CA GLY A 181 -19.83 10.43 -8.04
C GLY A 181 -19.40 11.79 -7.51
N PRO A 182 -18.68 11.87 -6.38
CA PRO A 182 -18.19 13.13 -5.82
C PRO A 182 -17.23 13.89 -6.75
N LEU A 183 -16.33 13.17 -7.42
CA LEU A 183 -15.42 13.76 -8.39
C LEU A 183 -16.16 14.32 -9.59
N ILE A 184 -17.08 13.54 -10.18
CA ILE A 184 -17.90 13.96 -11.32
C ILE A 184 -18.72 15.20 -10.96
N TYR A 185 -19.34 15.18 -9.78
CA TYR A 185 -20.12 16.31 -9.27
C TYR A 185 -19.28 17.58 -9.13
N ALA A 186 -18.08 17.48 -8.57
CA ALA A 186 -17.17 18.60 -8.40
C ALA A 186 -16.65 19.12 -9.76
N ALA A 187 -16.24 18.23 -10.65
CA ALA A 187 -15.71 18.57 -11.97
C ALA A 187 -16.75 19.32 -12.85
N GLN A 188 -18.02 18.92 -12.79
CA GLN A 188 -19.10 19.60 -13.48
C GLN A 188 -19.39 21.02 -12.94
N ARG A 189 -19.21 21.23 -11.63
CA ARG A 189 -19.52 22.51 -10.97
C ARG A 189 -18.36 23.49 -10.92
N ARG A 190 -17.15 22.99 -11.11
CA ARG A 190 -15.91 23.77 -11.11
C ARG A 190 -15.11 23.49 -12.39
N PRO A 191 -15.64 23.90 -13.55
CA PRO A 191 -14.95 23.67 -14.82
C PRO A 191 -13.59 24.37 -14.90
N GLU A 192 -13.35 25.38 -14.05
CA GLU A 192 -12.08 26.08 -13.92
C GLU A 192 -11.01 25.33 -13.11
N TRP A 193 -11.41 24.30 -12.34
CA TRP A 193 -10.47 23.45 -11.61
C TRP A 193 -10.00 22.30 -12.50
N THR A 194 -8.76 21.90 -12.34
CA THR A 194 -8.22 20.68 -12.96
C THR A 194 -8.19 19.54 -11.95
N PHE A 195 -8.81 18.40 -12.29
CA PHE A 195 -8.73 17.18 -11.52
C PHE A 195 -7.72 16.23 -12.18
N LEU A 196 -6.58 16.02 -11.54
CA LEU A 196 -5.47 15.21 -12.04
C LEU A 196 -5.51 13.82 -11.39
N LEU A 197 -5.64 12.76 -12.17
CA LEU A 197 -5.74 11.38 -11.71
C LEU A 197 -4.52 10.58 -12.17
N LEU A 198 -3.71 10.13 -11.22
CA LEU A 198 -2.47 9.40 -11.46
C LEU A 198 -2.66 7.93 -11.08
N GLY A 199 -2.72 7.05 -12.06
CA GLY A 199 -2.92 5.61 -11.87
C GLY A 199 -3.55 4.94 -13.08
N ARG A 200 -3.67 3.62 -13.03
CA ARG A 200 -4.36 2.87 -14.09
C ARG A 200 -5.85 3.16 -14.04
N VAL A 201 -6.45 3.29 -15.21
CA VAL A 201 -7.87 3.64 -15.33
C VAL A 201 -8.64 2.45 -15.89
N GLY A 202 -9.60 1.94 -15.12
CA GLY A 202 -10.51 0.91 -15.57
C GLY A 202 -11.44 1.42 -16.67
N LYS A 203 -11.92 0.54 -17.56
CA LYS A 203 -12.79 0.92 -18.70
C LYS A 203 -14.04 1.69 -18.28
N GLN A 204 -14.66 1.28 -17.18
CA GLN A 204 -15.86 1.93 -16.66
C GLN A 204 -15.57 3.35 -16.16
N ALA A 205 -14.49 3.52 -15.42
CA ALA A 205 -14.04 4.83 -14.93
C ALA A 205 -13.66 5.75 -16.09
N ALA A 206 -12.94 5.25 -17.09
CA ALA A 206 -12.59 6.03 -18.29
C ALA A 206 -13.83 6.53 -19.03
N ALA A 207 -14.85 5.68 -19.22
CA ALA A 207 -16.10 6.06 -19.87
C ALA A 207 -16.87 7.13 -19.06
N ALA A 208 -16.90 7.00 -17.72
CA ALA A 208 -17.60 7.96 -16.85
C ALA A 208 -16.92 9.34 -16.81
N LEU A 209 -15.60 9.39 -16.94
CA LEU A 209 -14.80 10.61 -16.83
C LEU A 209 -14.56 11.29 -18.20
N SER A 210 -14.69 10.57 -19.32
CA SER A 210 -14.45 11.11 -20.66
C SER A 210 -15.26 12.37 -21.04
N PRO A 211 -16.50 12.60 -20.52
CA PRO A 211 -17.23 13.83 -20.82
C PRO A 211 -16.73 15.08 -20.10
N LEU A 212 -15.76 14.94 -19.19
CA LEU A 212 -15.30 16.01 -18.31
C LEU A 212 -13.96 16.57 -18.81
N PRO A 213 -13.94 17.73 -19.49
CA PRO A 213 -12.72 18.26 -20.12
C PRO A 213 -11.64 18.71 -19.12
N ASN A 214 -12.05 18.94 -17.88
CA ASN A 214 -11.18 19.35 -16.78
C ASN A 214 -10.69 18.17 -15.90
N VAL A 215 -10.93 16.92 -16.32
CA VAL A 215 -10.37 15.72 -15.70
C VAL A 215 -9.24 15.18 -16.58
N VAL A 216 -8.05 15.13 -16.02
CA VAL A 216 -6.81 14.71 -16.70
C VAL A 216 -6.37 13.36 -16.17
N LEU A 217 -6.21 12.39 -17.04
CA LEU A 217 -5.77 11.03 -16.74
C LEU A 217 -4.33 10.84 -17.22
N THR A 218 -3.37 10.58 -16.32
CA THR A 218 -1.96 10.39 -16.71
C THR A 218 -1.61 8.94 -17.04
N GLY A 219 -2.43 8.00 -16.59
CA GLY A 219 -2.02 6.61 -16.48
C GLY A 219 -1.09 6.39 -15.26
N PRO A 220 -0.45 5.21 -15.16
CA PRO A 220 0.45 4.89 -14.06
C PRO A 220 1.72 5.73 -14.12
N VAL A 221 2.13 6.25 -12.96
CA VAL A 221 3.36 7.04 -12.77
C VAL A 221 4.30 6.23 -11.88
N LEU A 222 5.59 6.29 -12.14
CA LEU A 222 6.58 5.62 -11.29
C LEU A 222 6.64 6.30 -9.92
N ALA A 223 6.81 5.50 -8.86
CA ALA A 223 6.86 6.03 -7.50
C ALA A 223 7.94 7.10 -7.30
N VAL A 224 9.07 6.99 -8.01
CA VAL A 224 10.18 7.97 -7.96
C VAL A 224 9.84 9.31 -8.61
N GLU A 225 8.89 9.35 -9.54
CA GLU A 225 8.44 10.55 -10.27
C GLU A 225 7.24 11.22 -9.56
N LEU A 226 6.54 10.49 -8.69
CA LEU A 226 5.33 10.97 -8.03
C LEU A 226 5.52 12.32 -7.31
N PRO A 227 6.62 12.57 -6.58
CA PRO A 227 6.84 13.87 -5.94
C PRO A 227 6.83 15.04 -6.92
N ASP A 228 7.43 14.88 -8.12
CA ASP A 228 7.48 15.91 -9.16
C ASP A 228 6.07 16.22 -9.70
N TYR A 229 5.26 15.17 -9.96
CA TYR A 229 3.86 15.37 -10.36
C TYR A 229 3.05 16.11 -9.29
N LEU A 230 3.18 15.71 -8.02
CA LEU A 230 2.44 16.32 -6.92
C LEU A 230 2.95 17.72 -6.56
N SER A 231 4.19 18.08 -6.90
CA SER A 231 4.72 19.43 -6.65
C SER A 231 3.86 20.50 -7.34
N GLY A 232 3.33 20.22 -8.53
CA GLY A 232 2.47 21.11 -9.29
C GLY A 232 1.05 21.28 -8.78
N CYS A 233 0.58 20.45 -7.83
CA CYS A 233 -0.80 20.41 -7.36
C CYS A 233 -1.02 21.30 -6.14
N GLN A 234 -2.25 21.78 -5.92
CA GLN A 234 -2.63 22.60 -4.78
C GLN A 234 -3.28 21.80 -3.66
N VAL A 235 -4.12 20.83 -4.00
CA VAL A 235 -4.85 19.98 -3.06
C VAL A 235 -4.70 18.52 -3.49
N LEU A 236 -4.57 17.63 -2.53
CA LEU A 236 -4.59 16.18 -2.75
C LEU A 236 -5.88 15.61 -2.21
N PHE A 237 -6.45 14.61 -2.89
CA PHE A 237 -7.69 14.02 -2.42
C PHE A 237 -7.73 12.50 -2.57
N ASP A 238 -8.58 11.85 -1.78
CA ASP A 238 -8.92 10.45 -1.93
C ASP A 238 -10.43 10.22 -1.87
N LEU A 239 -10.86 9.17 -2.56
CA LEU A 239 -12.26 8.79 -2.68
C LEU A 239 -12.49 7.44 -1.99
N ILE A 240 -13.72 7.20 -1.57
CA ILE A 240 -14.11 5.95 -0.93
C ILE A 240 -14.24 4.82 -1.95
N HIS A 241 -13.89 3.60 -1.51
CA HIS A 241 -14.22 2.39 -2.23
C HIS A 241 -15.56 1.85 -1.73
N THR A 242 -16.47 1.51 -2.66
CA THR A 242 -17.81 0.96 -2.34
C THR A 242 -17.73 -0.43 -1.70
N ARG A 243 -16.65 -1.16 -1.96
CA ARG A 243 -16.31 -2.39 -1.25
C ARG A 243 -15.22 -2.08 -0.24
N ARG A 244 -15.63 -1.84 0.98
CA ARG A 244 -14.71 -1.59 2.09
C ARG A 244 -13.80 -2.81 2.28
N ARG A 245 -12.51 -2.60 2.05
CA ARG A 245 -11.47 -3.58 2.36
C ARG A 245 -10.52 -2.96 3.37
N GLY A 246 -10.37 -3.65 4.50
CA GLY A 246 -9.38 -3.28 5.48
C GLY A 246 -9.84 -2.27 6.54
N GLY A 247 -11.15 -2.08 6.71
CA GLY A 247 -11.72 -1.37 7.86
C GLY A 247 -11.04 -0.04 8.18
N ASP A 248 -10.28 -0.03 9.26
CA ASP A 248 -9.52 1.09 9.80
C ASP A 248 -8.06 1.18 9.29
N ILE A 249 -7.69 0.43 8.25
CA ILE A 249 -6.35 0.51 7.65
C ILE A 249 -6.18 1.84 6.90
N ILE A 250 -5.19 2.61 7.32
CA ILE A 250 -4.85 3.87 6.67
C ILE A 250 -4.05 3.58 5.39
N PRO A 251 -4.52 4.00 4.20
CA PRO A 251 -3.77 3.81 2.96
C PRO A 251 -2.42 4.53 2.96
N SER A 252 -1.37 3.90 2.42
CA SER A 252 -0.01 4.51 2.32
C SER A 252 -0.03 5.88 1.67
N ARG A 253 -0.90 6.08 0.66
CA ARG A 253 -1.01 7.36 -0.06
C ARG A 253 -1.42 8.54 0.83
N ILE A 254 -2.12 8.31 1.94
CA ILE A 254 -2.45 9.38 2.90
C ILE A 254 -1.17 9.93 3.53
N TYR A 255 -0.25 9.05 3.93
CA TYR A 255 1.06 9.45 4.45
C TYR A 255 1.96 10.09 3.38
N GLU A 256 1.85 9.63 2.12
CA GLU A 256 2.52 10.26 0.98
C GLU A 256 1.99 11.67 0.74
N TYR A 257 0.67 11.86 0.85
CA TYR A 257 0.05 13.19 0.76
C TYR A 257 0.53 14.11 1.89
N PHE A 258 0.56 13.63 3.10
CA PHE A 258 1.13 14.39 4.23
C PHE A 258 2.59 14.76 4.01
N SER A 259 3.36 13.90 3.34
CA SER A 259 4.76 14.16 3.01
C SER A 259 4.96 15.37 2.09
N THR A 260 3.94 15.77 1.34
CA THR A 260 3.97 16.99 0.52
C THR A 260 3.68 18.26 1.32
N GLY A 261 3.12 18.14 2.53
CA GLY A 261 2.59 19.24 3.33
C GLY A 261 1.31 19.89 2.79
N LYS A 262 0.82 19.47 1.62
CA LYS A 262 -0.37 20.04 0.96
C LYS A 262 -1.67 19.65 1.66
N PRO A 263 -2.73 20.47 1.54
CA PRO A 263 -4.07 20.13 2.03
C PRO A 263 -4.56 18.80 1.47
N VAL A 264 -5.23 18.01 2.32
CA VAL A 264 -5.73 16.68 1.97
C VAL A 264 -7.24 16.62 2.21
N VAL A 265 -7.99 16.29 1.17
CA VAL A 265 -9.44 16.07 1.23
C VAL A 265 -9.74 14.60 1.05
N THR A 266 -10.52 13.99 1.93
CA THR A 266 -10.84 12.56 1.83
C THR A 266 -12.32 12.28 1.93
N MET A 267 -12.73 11.20 1.26
CA MET A 267 -14.01 10.53 1.45
C MET A 267 -13.82 9.10 1.95
N VAL A 268 -12.65 8.80 2.52
CA VAL A 268 -12.38 7.50 3.15
C VAL A 268 -13.22 7.31 4.41
N GLU A 269 -13.27 6.08 4.91
CA GLU A 269 -14.00 5.77 6.13
C GLU A 269 -13.49 6.60 7.32
N PRO A 270 -14.37 7.04 8.23
CA PRO A 270 -13.99 7.87 9.37
C PRO A 270 -12.85 7.29 10.20
N ASP A 271 -12.86 5.97 10.43
CA ASP A 271 -11.84 5.26 11.23
C ASP A 271 -10.43 5.38 10.63
N GLN A 272 -10.33 5.57 9.31
CA GLN A 272 -9.04 5.73 8.60
C GLN A 272 -8.43 7.12 8.81
N VAL A 273 -9.21 8.10 9.21
CA VAL A 273 -8.77 9.50 9.39
C VAL A 273 -8.91 9.99 10.83
N GLU A 274 -9.53 9.21 11.71
CA GLU A 274 -9.63 9.53 13.14
C GLU A 274 -8.28 9.92 13.77
N PRO A 275 -7.14 9.27 13.44
CA PRO A 275 -5.84 9.68 13.97
C PRO A 275 -5.35 11.05 13.48
N PHE A 276 -6.04 11.70 12.54
CA PHE A 276 -5.63 12.94 11.89
C PHE A 276 -6.71 14.02 11.92
N PRO A 277 -7.31 14.34 13.09
CA PRO A 277 -8.53 15.17 13.18
C PRO A 277 -8.33 16.60 12.71
N ASP A 278 -7.11 17.08 12.67
CA ASP A 278 -6.73 18.49 12.48
C ASP A 278 -6.00 18.79 11.17
N VAL A 279 -5.77 17.76 10.31
CA VAL A 279 -4.96 17.92 9.09
C VAL A 279 -5.63 17.38 7.82
N VAL A 280 -6.82 16.79 7.96
CA VAL A 280 -7.59 16.20 6.87
C VAL A 280 -8.98 16.83 6.79
N TYR A 281 -9.39 17.22 5.59
CA TYR A 281 -10.73 17.70 5.31
C TYR A 281 -11.62 16.53 4.91
N THR A 282 -12.41 16.01 5.83
CA THR A 282 -13.28 14.86 5.59
C THR A 282 -14.62 15.28 4.98
N ALA A 283 -15.10 14.56 3.97
CA ALA A 283 -16.38 14.73 3.34
C ALA A 283 -17.14 13.39 3.26
N TYR A 284 -18.47 13.45 3.30
CA TYR A 284 -19.34 12.28 3.35
C TYR A 284 -20.36 12.24 2.19
N ASP A 285 -20.43 13.28 1.39
CA ASP A 285 -21.33 13.40 0.24
C ASP A 285 -20.68 14.27 -0.87
N PRO A 286 -21.18 14.25 -2.11
CA PRO A 286 -20.59 15.00 -3.21
C PRO A 286 -20.51 16.51 -2.99
N ASN A 287 -21.52 17.10 -2.35
CA ASN A 287 -21.54 18.53 -2.05
C ASN A 287 -20.53 18.87 -0.93
N GLY A 288 -20.44 18.00 0.09
CA GLY A 288 -19.43 18.07 1.14
C GLY A 288 -18.02 17.99 0.55
N PHE A 289 -17.77 17.07 -0.38
CA PHE A 289 -16.49 16.97 -1.08
C PHE A 289 -16.12 18.27 -1.80
N LEU A 290 -17.04 18.83 -2.57
CA LEU A 290 -16.82 20.11 -3.26
C LEU A 290 -16.49 21.24 -2.28
N ARG A 291 -17.27 21.39 -1.19
CA ARG A 291 -17.01 22.41 -0.16
C ARG A 291 -15.65 22.21 0.54
N ARG A 292 -15.28 20.97 0.86
CA ARG A 292 -13.99 20.67 1.49
C ARG A 292 -12.82 20.95 0.55
N CYS A 293 -12.96 20.66 -0.74
CA CYS A 293 -11.96 21.06 -1.73
C CYS A 293 -11.77 22.58 -1.79
N GLN A 294 -12.87 23.35 -1.74
CA GLN A 294 -12.76 24.82 -1.68
C GLN A 294 -12.07 25.26 -0.39
N THR A 295 -12.49 24.76 0.78
CA THR A 295 -11.82 25.08 2.07
C THR A 295 -10.33 24.75 2.04
N ALA A 296 -9.96 23.61 1.44
CA ALA A 296 -8.57 23.18 1.29
C ALA A 296 -7.76 24.10 0.38
N LEU A 297 -8.37 24.65 -0.67
CA LEU A 297 -7.74 25.63 -1.56
C LEU A 297 -7.55 26.99 -0.86
N ASP A 298 -8.43 27.33 0.08
CA ASP A 298 -8.39 28.60 0.83
C ASP A 298 -7.45 28.49 2.06
N GLU A 299 -6.85 27.30 2.33
CA GLU A 299 -5.90 27.12 3.43
C GLU A 299 -4.62 27.92 3.21
N ASP A 300 -4.20 28.69 4.20
CA ASP A 300 -3.00 29.52 4.16
C ASP A 300 -1.67 28.77 4.39
N GLY A 301 -1.75 27.47 4.60
CA GLY A 301 -0.61 26.55 4.71
C GLY A 301 0.00 26.39 6.10
N GLY A 302 0.20 27.38 6.85
CA GLY A 302 0.76 27.49 8.21
C GLY A 302 0.87 26.19 9.03
N LEU A 303 0.26 26.20 10.21
CA LEU A 303 0.35 25.12 11.21
C LEU A 303 -0.13 23.75 10.69
N ALA A 304 -1.16 23.71 9.83
CA ALA A 304 -1.69 22.45 9.30
C ALA A 304 -0.68 21.76 8.38
N ARG A 305 0.07 22.52 7.59
CA ARG A 305 1.19 22.00 6.76
C ARG A 305 2.25 21.34 7.63
N ASP A 306 2.70 22.01 8.68
CA ASP A 306 3.77 21.48 9.53
C ASP A 306 3.32 20.22 10.27
N ARG A 307 2.07 20.15 10.71
CA ARG A 307 1.50 18.94 11.30
C ARG A 307 1.39 17.79 10.33
N ARG A 308 1.01 18.01 9.06
CA ARG A 308 1.03 16.94 8.03
C ARG A 308 2.43 16.38 7.85
N LEU A 309 3.44 17.23 7.76
CA LEU A 309 4.83 16.81 7.68
C LEU A 309 5.28 16.02 8.91
N GLU A 310 4.83 16.41 10.11
CA GLU A 310 5.11 15.67 11.34
C GLU A 310 4.47 14.26 11.32
N TYR A 311 3.20 14.13 10.90
CA TYR A 311 2.54 12.82 10.74
C TYR A 311 3.27 11.94 9.72
N ALA A 312 3.68 12.50 8.59
CA ALA A 312 4.45 11.78 7.59
C ALA A 312 5.80 11.29 8.14
N GLN A 313 6.51 12.14 8.89
CA GLN A 313 7.78 11.79 9.53
C GLN A 313 7.64 10.66 10.56
N LYS A 314 6.56 10.67 11.35
CA LYS A 314 6.24 9.59 12.31
C LYS A 314 5.94 8.28 11.59
N ALA A 315 5.33 8.34 10.42
CA ALA A 315 4.98 7.19 9.58
C ALA A 315 6.08 6.82 8.56
N ALA A 316 7.29 7.34 8.69
CA ALA A 316 8.37 7.01 7.78
C ALA A 316 8.72 5.50 7.82
N TRP A 317 8.88 4.87 6.64
CA TRP A 317 9.27 3.46 6.55
C TRP A 317 10.57 3.13 7.31
N SER A 318 11.49 4.08 7.41
CA SER A 318 12.70 3.92 8.23
C SER A 318 12.40 3.73 9.72
N ARG A 319 11.42 4.46 10.26
CA ARG A 319 10.96 4.32 11.64
C ARG A 319 10.22 3.00 11.85
N ARG A 320 9.32 2.63 10.91
CA ARG A 320 8.64 1.33 10.93
C ARG A 320 9.65 0.17 10.94
N ALA A 321 10.70 0.26 10.11
CA ALA A 321 11.74 -0.73 10.07
C ALA A 321 12.54 -0.81 11.38
N GLN A 322 12.81 0.32 12.05
CA GLN A 322 13.45 0.33 13.37
C GLN A 322 12.58 -0.32 14.45
N GLU A 323 11.27 -0.03 14.45
CA GLU A 323 10.31 -0.63 15.36
C GLU A 323 10.22 -2.14 15.18
N VAL A 324 10.13 -2.60 13.93
CA VAL A 324 10.18 -4.03 13.57
C VAL A 324 11.48 -4.66 14.08
N SER A 325 12.64 -4.05 13.81
CA SER A 325 13.93 -4.61 14.28
C SER A 325 13.97 -4.78 15.79
N ARG A 326 13.52 -3.77 16.53
CA ARG A 326 13.46 -3.82 17.99
C ARG A 326 12.55 -4.96 18.49
N ILE A 327 11.35 -5.10 17.91
CA ILE A 327 10.41 -6.17 18.30
C ILE A 327 11.04 -7.54 18.02
N LEU A 328 11.69 -7.74 16.87
CA LEU A 328 12.31 -9.00 16.52
C LEU A 328 13.54 -9.32 17.40
N GLU A 329 14.30 -8.31 17.83
CA GLU A 329 15.38 -8.44 18.81
C GLU A 329 14.82 -8.84 20.20
N ASP A 330 13.75 -8.17 20.65
CA ASP A 330 13.10 -8.44 21.95
C ASP A 330 12.57 -9.87 22.07
N ILE A 331 12.14 -10.48 20.96
CA ILE A 331 11.70 -11.90 20.91
C ILE A 331 12.81 -12.88 20.49
N GLY A 332 14.05 -12.41 20.34
CA GLY A 332 15.22 -13.25 20.06
C GLY A 332 15.32 -13.76 18.63
N LEU A 333 14.70 -13.11 17.65
CA LEU A 333 14.76 -13.49 16.23
C LEU A 333 15.90 -12.81 15.46
N PHE A 334 16.55 -11.80 16.02
CA PHE A 334 17.77 -11.16 15.51
C PHE A 334 18.88 -11.15 16.55
#